data_2d85a22d898baae17f86bb93dd043a31
#
_entry.id   2d85a22d898baae17f86bb93dd043a31
#
_cell.length_a   1.000
_cell.length_b   1.000
_cell.length_c   1.000
_cell.angle_alpha   90.00
_cell.angle_beta   90.00
_cell.angle_gamma   90.00
#
_symmetry.space_group_name_H-M   'P 1'
#
loop_
_entity.id
_entity.type
_entity.pdbx_description
1 polymer ?
#
loop_
_entity_poly.entity_id
_entity_poly.type
_entity_poly.pdbx_seq_one_letter_code
_entity_poly.pdbx_strand_id
1 'polypeptide(L)'
;ETEKILTHNHSSLENELILLNLQTLQCTRHSFLPDPLCPVCSNLPDDTADAAAISLQPSLKTSEAAYRCRSIHELNTFLTRDYLDYRVGMLNGKMQHSLLPFADVIINMPLMFGNEGVAGRTHSFAMSEATAILEGLERYCGMSPRGKKTNVHGSFRELEDHALNPLSLGVHTNEHYNRNSFPFKPFDPDYEQNWVWGYSLLQNRPLLVPESIAYYSLGHRDAFVYETSNG
;
A
#
# COMPACT_ATOMS: atom_id res chain seq x y z
N GLU A 1 18.56 26.93 11.50
CA GLU A 1 18.51 25.45 11.41
C GLU A 1 19.87 24.83 11.73
N THR A 2 20.98 25.32 11.16
CA THR A 2 22.33 24.83 11.51
C THR A 2 22.62 24.90 13.00
N GLU A 3 22.18 25.96 13.66
CA GLU A 3 22.31 26.13 15.12
C GLU A 3 21.54 25.03 15.87
N LYS A 4 20.34 24.68 15.45
CA LYS A 4 19.54 23.60 16.05
C LYS A 4 20.24 22.23 15.94
N ILE A 5 20.89 21.97 14.81
CA ILE A 5 21.67 20.76 14.61
C ILE A 5 22.85 20.72 15.59
N LEU A 6 23.59 21.80 15.69
CA LEU A 6 24.75 21.89 16.57
C LEU A 6 24.38 21.83 18.05
N THR A 7 23.19 22.25 18.44
CA THR A 7 22.68 22.21 19.81
C THR A 7 21.89 20.94 20.14
N HIS A 8 21.91 19.94 19.26
CA HIS A 8 21.14 18.68 19.38
C HIS A 8 19.62 18.85 19.52
N ASN A 9 19.07 19.98 19.08
CA ASN A 9 17.63 20.21 19.03
C ASN A 9 17.05 19.78 17.67
N HIS A 10 16.96 18.47 17.44
CA HIS A 10 16.58 17.90 16.14
C HIS A 10 15.07 17.71 15.96
N SER A 11 14.27 17.77 17.02
CA SER A 11 12.84 17.43 16.98
C SER A 11 12.01 18.24 15.98
N SER A 12 12.46 19.44 15.63
CA SER A 12 11.79 20.29 14.65
C SER A 12 12.28 20.10 13.20
N LEU A 13 13.24 19.18 12.98
CA LEU A 13 13.83 18.90 11.66
C LEU A 13 13.60 17.46 11.20
N GLU A 14 13.02 16.64 12.06
CA GLU A 14 12.72 15.26 11.73
C GLU A 14 11.69 15.19 10.59
N ASN A 15 12.01 14.41 9.56
CA ASN A 15 11.18 14.22 8.39
C ASN A 15 10.85 15.50 7.60
N GLU A 16 11.71 16.51 7.69
CA GLU A 16 11.56 17.76 6.94
C GLU A 16 12.71 17.98 5.93
N LEU A 17 12.35 18.42 4.74
CA LEU A 17 13.25 18.98 3.74
C LEU A 17 13.06 20.50 3.69
N ILE A 18 14.15 21.24 3.86
CA ILE A 18 14.17 22.69 3.74
C ILE A 18 14.82 23.05 2.41
N LEU A 19 14.08 23.73 1.54
CA LEU A 19 14.58 24.23 0.27
C LEU A 19 14.76 25.75 0.34
N LEU A 20 15.99 26.21 0.08
CA LEU A 20 16.32 27.61 -0.02
C LEU A 20 16.59 27.97 -1.49
N ASN A 21 15.77 28.84 -2.07
CA ASN A 21 16.04 29.44 -3.36
C ASN A 21 17.10 30.54 -3.18
N LEU A 22 18.29 30.33 -3.72
CA LEU A 22 19.42 31.27 -3.55
C LEU A 22 19.25 32.57 -4.33
N GLN A 23 18.38 32.62 -5.30
CA GLN A 23 18.11 33.87 -6.08
C GLN A 23 17.09 34.75 -5.37
N THR A 24 16.03 34.16 -4.80
CA THR A 24 14.94 34.91 -4.18
C THR A 24 15.03 34.93 -2.66
N LEU A 25 15.91 34.11 -2.08
CA LEU A 25 16.04 33.85 -0.64
C LEU A 25 14.77 33.31 0.02
N GLN A 26 13.85 32.82 -0.80
CA GLN A 26 12.65 32.13 -0.30
C GLN A 26 13.01 30.76 0.27
N CYS A 27 12.46 30.47 1.43
CA CYS A 27 12.63 29.20 2.11
C CYS A 27 11.27 28.49 2.16
N THR A 28 11.23 27.21 1.72
CA THR A 28 10.05 26.35 1.84
C THR A 28 10.39 25.11 2.66
N ARG A 29 9.40 24.61 3.40
CA ARG A 29 9.49 23.38 4.18
C ARG A 29 8.58 22.33 3.56
N HIS A 30 9.08 21.11 3.52
CA HIS A 30 8.41 19.97 2.92
C HIS A 30 8.53 18.77 3.87
N SER A 31 7.42 18.12 4.15
CA SER A 31 7.40 16.93 4.98
C SER A 31 7.49 15.67 4.12
N PHE A 32 8.28 14.70 4.56
CA PHE A 32 8.36 13.39 3.93
C PHE A 32 8.27 12.27 4.95
N LEU A 33 7.82 11.12 4.52
CA LEU A 33 7.77 9.92 5.36
C LEU A 33 8.98 9.03 5.06
N PRO A 34 9.58 8.38 6.08
CA PRO A 34 10.60 7.36 5.87
C PRO A 34 10.04 6.22 5.00
N ASP A 35 10.83 5.76 4.04
CA ASP A 35 10.46 4.58 3.25
C ASP A 35 10.66 3.31 4.10
N PRO A 36 9.61 2.53 4.36
CA PRO A 36 9.72 1.27 5.09
C PRO A 36 10.65 0.24 4.44
N LEU A 37 10.90 0.36 3.14
CA LEU A 37 11.81 -0.51 2.40
C LEU A 37 13.24 0.04 2.29
N CYS A 38 13.56 1.15 2.96
CA CYS A 38 14.90 1.73 2.94
C CYS A 38 15.92 0.72 3.52
N PRO A 39 16.97 0.34 2.77
CA PRO A 39 17.96 -0.63 3.25
C PRO A 39 18.84 -0.12 4.40
N VAL A 40 18.81 1.20 4.67
CA VAL A 40 19.67 1.83 5.67
C VAL A 40 18.94 2.07 7.00
N CYS A 41 17.70 2.55 6.96
CA CYS A 41 16.98 2.96 8.17
C CYS A 41 15.70 2.16 8.43
N SER A 42 15.32 1.23 7.56
CA SER A 42 14.15 0.38 7.80
C SER A 42 14.40 -0.61 8.94
N ASN A 43 13.42 -0.74 9.81
CA ASN A 43 13.41 -1.75 10.87
C ASN A 43 12.04 -2.45 10.89
N LEU A 44 11.74 -3.19 9.84
CA LEU A 44 10.51 -3.95 9.75
C LEU A 44 10.57 -5.19 10.65
N PRO A 45 9.47 -5.57 11.32
CA PRO A 45 9.36 -6.82 12.04
C PRO A 45 9.39 -8.02 11.08
N ASP A 46 9.79 -9.19 11.59
CA ASP A 46 9.71 -10.42 10.84
C ASP A 46 8.26 -10.85 10.60
N ASP A 47 8.02 -11.45 9.45
CA ASP A 47 6.73 -12.03 9.09
C ASP A 47 6.58 -13.41 9.74
N THR A 48 5.73 -13.50 10.77
CA THR A 48 5.50 -14.73 11.53
C THR A 48 4.01 -15.03 11.69
N ALA A 49 3.67 -16.28 11.97
CA ALA A 49 2.31 -16.69 12.25
C ALA A 49 1.70 -15.92 13.44
N ASP A 50 2.49 -15.75 14.50
CA ASP A 50 2.03 -15.04 15.70
C ASP A 50 1.78 -13.54 15.40
N ALA A 51 2.63 -12.90 14.60
CA ALA A 51 2.45 -11.52 14.20
C ALA A 51 1.25 -11.32 13.27
N ALA A 52 0.88 -12.34 12.50
CA ALA A 52 -0.27 -12.33 11.62
C ALA A 52 -1.61 -12.61 12.35
N ALA A 53 -1.56 -13.11 13.59
CA ALA A 53 -2.77 -13.42 14.35
C ALA A 53 -3.57 -12.15 14.66
N ILE A 54 -4.86 -12.15 14.32
CA ILE A 54 -5.77 -11.02 14.54
C ILE A 54 -6.72 -11.34 15.69
N SER A 55 -6.76 -10.46 16.69
CA SER A 55 -7.81 -10.43 17.69
C SER A 55 -8.80 -9.31 17.35
N LEU A 56 -9.98 -9.71 16.88
CA LEU A 56 -11.01 -8.73 16.53
C LEU A 56 -11.57 -8.08 17.80
N GLN A 57 -11.54 -6.75 17.83
CA GLN A 57 -12.12 -5.95 18.91
C GLN A 57 -13.28 -5.13 18.36
N PRO A 58 -14.39 -5.04 19.09
CA PRO A 58 -15.50 -4.19 18.68
C PRO A 58 -15.08 -2.73 18.65
N SER A 59 -15.44 -2.02 17.58
CA SER A 59 -15.21 -0.60 17.41
C SER A 59 -16.51 0.11 17.12
N LEU A 60 -16.78 1.19 17.86
CA LEU A 60 -17.99 1.98 17.66
C LEU A 60 -17.96 2.69 16.30
N LYS A 61 -19.05 2.58 15.57
CA LYS A 61 -19.27 3.32 14.33
C LYS A 61 -19.58 4.79 14.63
N THR A 62 -19.31 5.68 13.69
CA THR A 62 -19.64 7.13 13.83
C THR A 62 -21.14 7.39 13.87
N SER A 63 -21.96 6.50 13.28
CA SER A 63 -23.43 6.51 13.35
C SER A 63 -23.98 5.12 13.03
N GLU A 64 -25.27 4.90 13.25
CA GLU A 64 -25.94 3.64 12.92
C GLU A 64 -25.79 3.25 11.44
N ALA A 65 -25.90 4.23 10.54
CA ALA A 65 -25.76 4.02 9.10
C ALA A 65 -24.31 3.98 8.60
N ALA A 66 -23.32 4.27 9.45
CA ALA A 66 -21.90 4.27 9.04
C ALA A 66 -21.33 2.86 9.06
N TYR A 67 -20.36 2.61 8.17
CA TYR A 67 -19.53 1.41 8.14
C TYR A 67 -18.13 1.64 8.72
N ARG A 68 -17.79 2.90 9.04
CA ARG A 68 -16.47 3.32 9.52
C ARG A 68 -16.54 3.82 10.94
N CYS A 69 -15.49 3.60 11.70
CA CYS A 69 -15.32 4.13 13.06
C CYS A 69 -14.78 5.58 13.07
N ARG A 70 -14.33 6.11 11.93
CA ARG A 70 -13.91 7.50 11.75
C ARG A 70 -14.53 8.09 10.51
N SER A 71 -14.89 9.38 10.58
CA SER A 71 -15.38 10.13 9.44
C SER A 71 -14.23 10.49 8.48
N ILE A 72 -14.43 10.33 7.19
CA ILE A 72 -13.48 10.80 6.17
C ILE A 72 -13.24 12.31 6.29
N HIS A 73 -14.28 13.07 6.65
CA HIS A 73 -14.17 14.52 6.82
C HIS A 73 -13.21 14.92 7.95
N GLU A 74 -13.22 14.18 9.06
CA GLU A 74 -12.28 14.41 10.17
C GLU A 74 -10.83 14.02 9.79
N LEU A 75 -10.68 13.03 8.94
CA LEU A 75 -9.37 12.54 8.51
C LEU A 75 -8.69 13.46 7.49
N ASN A 76 -9.44 14.25 6.71
CA ASN A 76 -8.90 15.00 5.59
C ASN A 76 -7.71 15.88 5.96
N THR A 77 -7.78 16.64 7.05
CA THR A 77 -6.69 17.53 7.47
C THR A 77 -5.39 16.76 7.77
N PHE A 78 -5.50 15.61 8.43
CA PHE A 78 -4.34 14.77 8.73
C PHE A 78 -3.79 14.12 7.46
N LEU A 79 -4.67 13.58 6.62
CA LEU A 79 -4.28 12.92 5.37
C LEU A 79 -3.56 13.88 4.44
N THR A 80 -4.08 15.09 4.26
CA THR A 80 -3.45 16.10 3.41
C THR A 80 -2.11 16.55 3.97
N ARG A 81 -2.00 16.80 5.28
CA ARG A 81 -0.77 17.24 5.92
C ARG A 81 0.33 16.20 5.84
N ASP A 82 0.01 14.93 6.09
CA ASP A 82 1.01 13.91 6.34
C ASP A 82 1.43 13.14 5.06
N TYR A 83 0.57 13.10 4.04
CA TYR A 83 0.79 12.27 2.85
C TYR A 83 0.90 13.05 1.53
N LEU A 84 0.46 14.29 1.49
CA LEU A 84 0.45 15.10 0.28
C LEU A 84 1.46 16.25 0.36
N ASP A 85 2.57 16.12 -0.35
CA ASP A 85 3.54 17.19 -0.54
C ASP A 85 4.00 17.22 -2.00
N TYR A 86 3.97 18.42 -2.62
CA TYR A 86 4.25 18.56 -4.04
C TYR A 86 5.71 18.33 -4.43
N ARG A 87 6.64 18.27 -3.49
CA ARG A 87 8.07 18.07 -3.72
C ARG A 87 8.56 16.69 -3.34
N VAL A 88 8.23 16.24 -2.15
CA VAL A 88 8.81 15.04 -1.54
C VAL A 88 7.77 14.10 -0.95
N GLY A 89 6.50 14.42 -1.07
CA GLY A 89 5.42 13.60 -0.55
C GLY A 89 5.32 12.25 -1.25
N MET A 90 4.86 11.26 -0.49
CA MET A 90 4.46 9.97 -1.05
C MET A 90 3.40 10.14 -2.13
N LEU A 91 2.56 11.17 -1.98
CA LEU A 91 1.57 11.63 -2.95
C LEU A 91 1.86 13.07 -3.33
N ASN A 92 1.72 13.41 -4.63
CA ASN A 92 1.93 14.75 -5.12
C ASN A 92 0.97 15.08 -6.29
N GLY A 93 1.07 16.26 -6.85
CA GLY A 93 0.39 16.61 -8.10
C GLY A 93 -1.13 16.50 -8.07
N LYS A 94 -1.79 17.16 -7.10
CA LYS A 94 -3.26 17.20 -7.02
C LYS A 94 -3.89 17.97 -8.16
N MET A 95 -4.87 17.35 -8.84
CA MET A 95 -5.75 17.96 -9.84
C MET A 95 -7.20 17.86 -9.42
N GLN A 96 -7.99 18.87 -9.79
CA GLN A 96 -9.44 18.94 -9.52
C GLN A 96 -10.18 19.22 -10.83
N HIS A 97 -11.18 18.41 -11.13
CA HIS A 97 -12.05 18.62 -12.28
C HIS A 97 -13.33 19.35 -11.85
N SER A 98 -13.51 20.57 -12.34
CA SER A 98 -14.68 21.40 -12.01
C SER A 98 -15.83 21.28 -13.02
N LEU A 99 -15.65 20.59 -14.13
CA LEU A 99 -16.66 20.44 -15.19
C LEU A 99 -17.51 19.17 -15.07
N LEU A 100 -17.24 18.33 -14.09
CA LEU A 100 -17.99 17.11 -13.84
C LEU A 100 -19.15 17.35 -12.85
N PRO A 101 -20.22 16.54 -12.90
CA PRO A 101 -21.33 16.66 -11.96
C PRO A 101 -20.97 16.27 -10.53
N PHE A 102 -19.79 15.65 -10.33
CA PHE A 102 -19.24 15.28 -9.04
C PHE A 102 -17.93 16.02 -8.80
N ALA A 103 -17.56 16.20 -7.55
CA ALA A 103 -16.24 16.67 -7.17
C ALA A 103 -15.23 15.54 -7.44
N ASP A 104 -14.39 15.71 -8.44
CA ASP A 104 -13.39 14.74 -8.85
C ASP A 104 -12.00 15.27 -8.52
N VAL A 105 -11.24 14.48 -7.77
CA VAL A 105 -9.85 14.78 -7.38
C VAL A 105 -8.96 13.64 -7.80
N ILE A 106 -7.92 13.96 -8.54
CA ILE A 106 -6.86 13.02 -8.92
C ILE A 106 -5.57 13.47 -8.24
N ILE A 107 -4.87 12.54 -7.64
CA ILE A 107 -3.58 12.75 -6.99
C ILE A 107 -2.58 11.78 -7.63
N ASN A 108 -1.37 12.24 -7.82
CA ASN A 108 -0.31 11.44 -8.38
C ASN A 108 0.47 10.76 -7.26
N MET A 109 0.70 9.46 -7.40
CA MET A 109 1.61 8.66 -6.59
C MET A 109 2.87 8.38 -7.42
N PRO A 110 4.00 9.04 -7.12
CA PRO A 110 5.25 8.80 -7.84
C PRO A 110 5.80 7.42 -7.50
N LEU A 111 6.18 6.68 -8.53
CA LEU A 111 6.84 5.38 -8.42
C LEU A 111 8.25 5.47 -9.02
N MET A 112 9.10 4.48 -8.73
CA MET A 112 10.46 4.41 -9.28
C MET A 112 10.45 4.42 -10.83
N PHE A 113 9.45 3.80 -11.44
CA PHE A 113 9.33 3.69 -12.91
C PHE A 113 7.98 4.23 -13.40
N GLY A 114 7.70 5.51 -13.14
CA GLY A 114 6.50 6.18 -13.60
C GLY A 114 5.67 6.78 -12.50
N ASN A 115 4.41 6.97 -12.79
CA ASN A 115 3.44 7.56 -11.87
C ASN A 115 2.15 6.73 -11.88
N GLU A 116 1.55 6.58 -10.73
CA GLU A 116 0.23 5.99 -10.56
C GLU A 116 -0.77 7.10 -10.20
N GLY A 117 -1.87 7.17 -10.92
CA GLY A 117 -2.96 8.09 -10.58
C GLY A 117 -3.93 7.47 -9.59
N VAL A 118 -4.23 8.18 -8.50
CA VAL A 118 -5.24 7.80 -7.54
C VAL A 118 -6.35 8.84 -7.50
N ALA A 119 -7.60 8.44 -7.34
CA ALA A 119 -8.72 9.33 -7.52
C ALA A 119 -9.79 9.18 -6.44
N GLY A 120 -10.43 10.30 -6.12
CA GLY A 120 -11.64 10.31 -5.32
C GLY A 120 -12.76 11.05 -6.04
N ARG A 121 -13.94 10.49 -6.02
CA ARG A 121 -15.13 11.10 -6.63
C ARG A 121 -16.31 11.05 -5.67
N THR A 122 -16.65 12.22 -5.13
CA THR A 122 -17.73 12.37 -4.15
C THR A 122 -18.53 13.66 -4.42
N HIS A 123 -19.32 14.09 -3.46
CA HIS A 123 -20.09 15.33 -3.55
C HIS A 123 -19.33 16.57 -3.07
N SER A 124 -18.10 16.44 -2.56
CA SER A 124 -17.26 17.58 -2.18
C SER A 124 -15.78 17.32 -2.46
N PHE A 125 -15.06 18.38 -2.84
CA PHE A 125 -13.63 18.27 -3.13
C PHE A 125 -12.82 17.81 -1.92
N ALA A 126 -13.16 18.22 -0.70
CA ALA A 126 -12.49 17.78 0.52
C ALA A 126 -12.63 16.26 0.76
N MET A 127 -13.84 15.71 0.57
CA MET A 127 -14.07 14.27 0.68
C MET A 127 -13.40 13.50 -0.45
N SER A 128 -13.41 14.04 -1.66
CA SER A 128 -12.75 13.41 -2.82
C SER A 128 -11.23 13.39 -2.66
N GLU A 129 -10.65 14.45 -2.13
CA GLU A 129 -9.22 14.51 -1.81
C GLU A 129 -8.84 13.45 -0.76
N ALA A 130 -9.59 13.39 0.35
CA ALA A 130 -9.35 12.37 1.37
C ALA A 130 -9.51 10.94 0.81
N THR A 131 -10.50 10.71 -0.06
CA THR A 131 -10.71 9.41 -0.72
C THR A 131 -9.54 9.06 -1.64
N ALA A 132 -9.06 10.02 -2.45
CA ALA A 132 -7.90 9.81 -3.33
C ALA A 132 -6.63 9.49 -2.53
N ILE A 133 -6.40 10.18 -1.41
CA ILE A 133 -5.26 9.88 -0.54
C ILE A 133 -5.37 8.48 0.06
N LEU A 134 -6.56 8.08 0.51
CA LEU A 134 -6.79 6.73 1.06
C LEU A 134 -6.60 5.64 0.01
N GLU A 135 -7.04 5.86 -1.23
CA GLU A 135 -6.74 4.96 -2.35
C GLU A 135 -5.24 4.88 -2.61
N GLY A 136 -4.53 6.01 -2.56
CA GLY A 136 -3.08 6.03 -2.70
C GLY A 136 -2.36 5.22 -1.61
N LEU A 137 -2.81 5.33 -0.36
CA LEU A 137 -2.30 4.53 0.75
C LEU A 137 -2.58 3.04 0.57
N GLU A 138 -3.79 2.69 0.14
CA GLU A 138 -4.18 1.31 -0.16
C GLU A 138 -3.26 0.73 -1.23
N ARG A 139 -3.11 1.42 -2.36
CA ARG A 139 -2.23 0.99 -3.45
C ARG A 139 -0.77 0.87 -3.01
N TYR A 140 -0.26 1.88 -2.31
CA TYR A 140 1.11 1.87 -1.81
C TYR A 140 1.39 0.66 -0.89
N CYS A 141 0.47 0.36 0.03
CA CYS A 141 0.59 -0.80 0.91
C CYS A 141 0.35 -2.13 0.18
N GLY A 142 -0.52 -2.15 -0.82
CA GLY A 142 -0.85 -3.34 -1.60
C GLY A 142 0.22 -3.74 -2.62
N MET A 143 1.11 -2.83 -3.03
CA MET A 143 2.17 -3.12 -4.00
C MET A 143 3.28 -4.02 -3.46
N SER A 144 3.59 -3.93 -2.17
CA SER A 144 4.73 -4.61 -1.56
C SER A 144 4.57 -4.74 -0.05
N PRO A 145 5.20 -5.72 0.59
CA PRO A 145 5.12 -5.92 2.04
C PRO A 145 5.91 -4.85 2.81
N ARG A 146 5.31 -3.67 2.98
CA ARG A 146 5.94 -2.54 3.67
C ARG A 146 5.78 -2.54 5.18
N GLY A 147 5.00 -3.47 5.73
CA GLY A 147 4.77 -3.58 7.16
C GLY A 147 5.57 -4.70 7.84
N LYS A 148 6.27 -5.55 7.07
CA LYS A 148 6.95 -6.74 7.57
C LYS A 148 8.01 -7.24 6.60
N LYS A 149 8.99 -8.01 7.10
CA LYS A 149 9.98 -8.70 6.28
C LYS A 149 9.44 -10.07 5.91
N THR A 150 9.10 -10.26 4.64
CA THR A 150 8.70 -11.56 4.11
C THR A 150 9.93 -12.42 3.88
N ASN A 151 9.98 -13.58 4.49
CA ASN A 151 11.14 -14.49 4.47
C ASN A 151 10.76 -15.97 4.29
N VAL A 152 9.49 -16.27 4.06
CA VAL A 152 9.04 -17.64 3.82
C VAL A 152 9.12 -17.93 2.34
N HIS A 153 9.97 -18.89 1.98
CA HIS A 153 10.16 -19.38 0.61
C HIS A 153 10.05 -20.92 0.60
N GLY A 154 9.35 -21.47 -0.36
CA GLY A 154 9.17 -22.91 -0.50
C GLY A 154 8.04 -23.26 -1.45
N SER A 155 7.82 -24.55 -1.66
CA SER A 155 6.73 -25.08 -2.46
C SER A 155 5.43 -25.21 -1.63
N PHE A 156 4.30 -25.29 -2.32
CA PHE A 156 3.03 -25.57 -1.63
C PHE A 156 3.09 -26.93 -0.91
N ARG A 157 3.70 -27.95 -1.52
CA ARG A 157 3.82 -29.29 -0.95
C ARG A 157 4.54 -29.29 0.39
N GLU A 158 5.58 -28.47 0.53
CA GLU A 158 6.35 -28.35 1.77
C GLU A 158 5.60 -27.57 2.86
N LEU A 159 4.73 -26.65 2.47
CA LEU A 159 4.03 -25.72 3.35
C LEU A 159 2.54 -26.04 3.51
N GLU A 160 2.06 -27.16 2.99
CA GLU A 160 0.64 -27.51 2.86
C GLU A 160 -0.15 -27.36 4.15
N ASP A 161 0.41 -27.73 5.30
CA ASP A 161 -0.25 -27.65 6.61
C ASP A 161 -0.60 -26.22 7.04
N HIS A 162 0.15 -25.25 6.51
CA HIS A 162 0.04 -23.84 6.87
C HIS A 162 -0.35 -22.94 5.70
N ALA A 163 -0.32 -23.45 4.48
CA ALA A 163 -0.54 -22.65 3.28
C ALA A 163 -1.98 -22.71 2.76
N LEU A 164 -2.42 -21.59 2.20
CA LEU A 164 -3.63 -21.56 1.39
C LEU A 164 -3.39 -22.35 0.10
N ASN A 165 -4.25 -23.33 -0.16
CA ASN A 165 -4.21 -24.03 -1.43
C ASN A 165 -4.61 -23.09 -2.58
N PRO A 166 -3.70 -22.75 -3.51
CA PRO A 166 -4.01 -21.82 -4.61
C PRO A 166 -5.14 -22.28 -5.50
N LEU A 167 -5.39 -23.59 -5.62
CA LEU A 167 -6.53 -24.12 -6.37
C LEU A 167 -7.88 -23.71 -5.79
N SER A 168 -7.95 -23.42 -4.49
CA SER A 168 -9.19 -22.97 -3.84
C SER A 168 -9.62 -21.56 -4.27
N LEU A 169 -8.73 -20.78 -4.85
CA LEU A 169 -9.00 -19.43 -5.37
C LEU A 169 -9.54 -19.45 -6.80
N GLY A 170 -9.50 -20.61 -7.45
CA GLY A 170 -9.77 -20.77 -8.85
C GLY A 170 -8.52 -20.65 -9.72
N VAL A 171 -8.56 -21.29 -10.87
CA VAL A 171 -7.47 -21.30 -11.86
C VAL A 171 -8.05 -21.06 -13.25
N HIS A 172 -7.19 -20.69 -14.17
CA HIS A 172 -7.59 -20.56 -15.58
C HIS A 172 -7.88 -21.93 -16.20
N THR A 173 -8.65 -21.93 -17.27
CA THR A 173 -8.94 -23.18 -18.02
C THR A 173 -7.73 -23.64 -18.81
N ASN A 174 -7.65 -24.93 -19.10
CA ASN A 174 -6.61 -25.48 -19.96
C ASN A 174 -6.53 -24.79 -21.34
N GLU A 175 -7.66 -24.31 -21.84
CA GLU A 175 -7.72 -23.55 -23.09
C GLU A 175 -6.92 -22.24 -23.00
N HIS A 176 -6.99 -21.54 -21.87
CA HIS A 176 -6.19 -20.34 -21.63
C HIS A 176 -4.71 -20.64 -21.54
N TYR A 177 -4.32 -21.66 -20.78
CA TYR A 177 -2.90 -22.05 -20.65
C TYR A 177 -2.27 -22.47 -21.97
N ASN A 178 -3.05 -22.99 -22.91
CA ASN A 178 -2.56 -23.39 -24.23
C ASN A 178 -2.43 -22.24 -25.24
N ARG A 179 -2.81 -21.02 -24.89
CA ARG A 179 -2.65 -19.86 -25.77
C ARG A 179 -1.20 -19.37 -25.79
N ASN A 180 -0.68 -19.15 -26.99
CA ASN A 180 0.61 -18.47 -27.14
C ASN A 180 0.52 -17.08 -26.52
N SER A 181 1.44 -16.71 -25.66
CA SER A 181 1.46 -15.44 -24.92
C SER A 181 0.55 -15.35 -23.68
N PHE A 182 -0.08 -16.42 -23.21
CA PHE A 182 -0.77 -16.38 -21.94
C PHE A 182 0.25 -16.26 -20.79
N PRO A 183 0.15 -15.22 -19.93
CA PRO A 183 1.22 -14.88 -19.00
C PRO A 183 1.30 -15.76 -17.75
N PHE A 184 0.29 -16.59 -17.52
CA PHE A 184 0.21 -17.41 -16.30
C PHE A 184 0.49 -18.89 -16.62
N LYS A 185 1.00 -19.60 -15.61
CA LYS A 185 1.32 -21.02 -15.67
C LYS A 185 0.25 -21.84 -14.92
N PRO A 186 0.03 -23.11 -15.29
CA PRO A 186 -0.75 -24.02 -14.46
C PRO A 186 -0.14 -24.14 -13.07
N PHE A 187 -1.00 -24.37 -12.08
CA PHE A 187 -0.53 -24.61 -10.72
C PHE A 187 0.32 -25.88 -10.66
N ASP A 188 1.50 -25.72 -10.08
CA ASP A 188 2.43 -26.81 -9.77
C ASP A 188 2.68 -26.79 -8.25
N PRO A 189 2.31 -27.84 -7.51
CA PRO A 189 2.52 -27.89 -6.04
C PRO A 189 3.98 -27.93 -5.63
N ASP A 190 4.89 -28.27 -6.54
CA ASP A 190 6.33 -28.32 -6.28
C ASP A 190 7.05 -27.03 -6.71
N TYR A 191 6.33 -26.04 -7.23
CA TYR A 191 6.90 -24.74 -7.61
C TYR A 191 7.27 -23.92 -6.37
N GLU A 192 8.54 -23.56 -6.27
CA GLU A 192 9.06 -22.71 -5.18
C GLU A 192 8.70 -21.24 -5.43
N GLN A 193 8.15 -20.60 -4.41
CA GLN A 193 7.76 -19.19 -4.44
C GLN A 193 7.82 -18.56 -3.05
N ASN A 194 7.65 -17.25 -2.99
CA ASN A 194 7.54 -16.54 -1.73
C ASN A 194 6.11 -16.60 -1.17
N TRP A 195 6.02 -16.69 0.14
CA TRP A 195 4.79 -16.72 0.91
C TRP A 195 4.80 -15.65 1.98
N VAL A 196 3.62 -15.18 2.34
CA VAL A 196 3.43 -14.22 3.43
C VAL A 196 2.38 -14.73 4.41
N TRP A 197 2.61 -14.49 5.69
CA TRP A 197 1.62 -14.79 6.70
C TRP A 197 0.46 -13.81 6.62
N GLY A 198 -0.74 -14.32 6.48
CA GLY A 198 -2.01 -13.64 6.60
C GLY A 198 -2.85 -14.29 7.68
N TYR A 199 -4.11 -13.89 7.80
CA TYR A 199 -5.06 -14.45 8.76
C TYR A 199 -6.36 -14.84 8.09
N SER A 200 -6.76 -16.09 8.25
CA SER A 200 -8.05 -16.58 7.78
C SER A 200 -9.14 -16.29 8.81
N LEU A 201 -10.02 -15.34 8.48
CA LEU A 201 -11.20 -15.07 9.32
C LEU A 201 -12.17 -16.27 9.39
N LEU A 202 -12.24 -17.04 8.31
CA LEU A 202 -13.08 -18.25 8.26
C LEU A 202 -12.55 -19.38 9.14
N GLN A 203 -11.23 -19.60 9.09
CA GLN A 203 -10.58 -20.68 9.86
C GLN A 203 -10.10 -20.22 11.23
N ASN A 204 -10.15 -18.90 11.49
CA ASN A 204 -9.70 -18.27 12.73
C ASN A 204 -8.26 -18.66 13.11
N ARG A 205 -7.36 -18.65 12.11
CA ARG A 205 -5.94 -18.96 12.27
C ARG A 205 -5.05 -18.22 11.27
N PRO A 206 -3.75 -18.04 11.59
CA PRO A 206 -2.77 -17.63 10.61
C PRO A 206 -2.66 -18.64 9.46
N LEU A 207 -2.37 -18.14 8.27
CA LEU A 207 -2.27 -18.91 7.04
C LEU A 207 -1.26 -18.26 6.10
N LEU A 208 -0.39 -19.05 5.49
CA LEU A 208 0.50 -18.60 4.43
C LEU A 208 -0.28 -18.39 3.13
N VAL A 209 -0.06 -17.26 2.50
CA VAL A 209 -0.66 -16.90 1.21
C VAL A 209 0.48 -16.62 0.23
N PRO A 210 0.39 -17.06 -1.04
CA PRO A 210 1.38 -16.69 -2.03
C PRO A 210 1.58 -15.17 -2.09
N GLU A 211 2.82 -14.70 -2.07
CA GLU A 211 3.12 -13.26 -2.08
C GLU A 211 2.54 -12.57 -3.31
N SER A 212 2.52 -13.27 -4.46
CA SER A 212 1.93 -12.81 -5.71
C SER A 212 0.42 -12.57 -5.65
N ILE A 213 -0.27 -13.17 -4.68
CA ILE A 213 -1.71 -12.98 -4.44
C ILE A 213 -1.94 -11.89 -3.39
N ALA A 214 -1.06 -11.82 -2.40
CA ALA A 214 -1.16 -10.86 -1.30
C ALA A 214 -0.82 -9.42 -1.73
N TYR A 215 0.14 -9.28 -2.67
CA TYR A 215 0.60 -7.99 -3.17
C TYR A 215 0.53 -7.94 -4.68
N TYR A 216 -0.07 -6.88 -5.20
CA TYR A 216 -0.05 -6.65 -6.63
C TYR A 216 1.24 -5.88 -6.98
N SER A 217 2.20 -6.57 -7.55
CA SER A 217 3.40 -5.96 -8.08
C SER A 217 3.36 -6.03 -9.60
N LEU A 218 3.71 -4.95 -10.27
CA LEU A 218 3.78 -4.86 -11.73
C LEU A 218 4.85 -5.78 -12.35
N GLY A 219 5.23 -6.87 -11.71
CA GLY A 219 6.34 -7.71 -12.13
C GLY A 219 6.21 -9.22 -11.97
N HIS A 220 5.12 -9.75 -11.43
CA HIS A 220 4.95 -11.19 -11.25
C HIS A 220 4.53 -11.92 -12.54
N ARG A 221 5.41 -11.93 -13.54
CA ARG A 221 5.14 -12.58 -14.85
C ARG A 221 5.15 -14.11 -14.82
N ASP A 222 5.69 -14.72 -13.77
CA ASP A 222 5.80 -16.19 -13.64
C ASP A 222 4.82 -16.81 -12.65
N ALA A 223 3.84 -16.04 -12.17
CA ALA A 223 2.81 -16.54 -11.27
C ALA A 223 1.95 -17.60 -11.99
N PHE A 224 1.58 -18.66 -11.26
CA PHE A 224 0.64 -19.67 -11.76
C PHE A 224 -0.83 -19.27 -11.52
N VAL A 225 -1.05 -18.18 -10.80
CA VAL A 225 -2.36 -17.58 -10.58
C VAL A 225 -2.35 -16.20 -11.23
N TYR A 226 -3.51 -15.61 -11.46
CA TYR A 226 -3.65 -14.28 -12.01
C TYR A 226 -3.03 -13.21 -11.10
N GLU A 227 -2.57 -12.12 -11.69
CA GLU A 227 -2.22 -10.92 -10.94
C GLU A 227 -3.46 -10.40 -10.21
N THR A 228 -3.32 -10.14 -8.93
CA THR A 228 -4.35 -9.44 -8.17
C THR A 228 -4.31 -7.96 -8.52
N SER A 229 -5.45 -7.37 -8.75
CA SER A 229 -5.61 -5.92 -8.78
C SER A 229 -6.27 -5.47 -7.48
N ASN A 230 -5.95 -4.29 -7.03
CA ASN A 230 -6.77 -3.59 -6.04
C ASN A 230 -8.05 -3.15 -6.76
N GLY A 231 -9.12 -3.75 -6.42
CA GLY A 231 -10.41 -3.51 -7.07
C GLY A 231 -11.29 -2.54 -6.36
#